data_22d101b044ddc694cefdbad7eef9a7f2
#
_entry.id   22d101b044ddc694cefdbad7eef9a7f2
#
_cell.length_a   1.000
_cell.length_b   1.000
_cell.length_c   1.000
_cell.angle_alpha   90.00
_cell.angle_beta   90.00
_cell.angle_gamma   90.00
#
_symmetry.space_group_name_H-M   'P 1'
#
loop_
_entity.id
_entity.type
_entity.pdbx_description
1 polymer ?
#
loop_
_entity_poly.entity_id
_entity_poly.type
_entity_poly.pdbx_seq_one_letter_code
_entity_poly.pdbx_strand_id
1 'polypeptide(L)'
;MNAPLTVECPVHFRGRGPGSRQIISAAGEQTSAAASPARVPRIARLMALALRFDELIRSGAVADYAELARLGQVSRARITQIANLLALAPSIQEQLLFLPSVERGRDPIHLRQLQPIARMRDWRRQRRAWRELQRRT
;
A
#
# COMPACT_ATOMS: atom_id res chain seq x y z
N MET A 1 13.55 -39.56 0.09
CA MET A 1 14.17 -38.69 1.12
C MET A 1 14.52 -37.38 0.50
N ASN A 2 13.80 -36.35 0.88
CA ASN A 2 14.12 -35.00 0.42
C ASN A 2 15.13 -34.39 1.38
N ALA A 3 16.37 -34.19 0.93
CA ALA A 3 17.34 -33.44 1.67
C ALA A 3 16.89 -31.96 1.73
N PRO A 4 16.94 -31.27 2.88
CA PRO A 4 16.63 -29.86 2.94
C PRO A 4 17.64 -29.07 2.08
N LEU A 5 17.09 -28.23 1.22
CA LEU A 5 17.88 -27.31 0.41
C LEU A 5 18.40 -26.20 1.33
N THR A 6 19.68 -26.29 1.70
CA THR A 6 20.32 -25.23 2.49
C THR A 6 21.06 -24.32 1.55
N VAL A 7 20.65 -23.05 1.51
CA VAL A 7 21.34 -21.99 0.77
C VAL A 7 22.13 -21.16 1.78
N GLU A 8 23.44 -21.23 1.73
CA GLU A 8 24.31 -20.38 2.54
C GLU A 8 24.66 -19.13 1.75
N CYS A 9 24.30 -17.99 2.30
CA CYS A 9 24.59 -16.68 1.72
C CYS A 9 25.45 -15.89 2.72
N PRO A 10 26.69 -15.51 2.38
CA PRO A 10 27.48 -14.67 3.25
C PRO A 10 26.86 -13.26 3.31
N VAL A 11 26.59 -12.79 4.52
CA VAL A 11 25.99 -11.49 4.78
C VAL A 11 26.91 -10.63 5.62
N HIS A 12 27.16 -9.41 5.18
CA HIS A 12 27.91 -8.43 5.97
C HIS A 12 26.99 -7.33 6.47
N PHE A 13 27.17 -6.97 7.75
CA PHE A 13 26.45 -5.86 8.37
C PHE A 13 27.28 -4.59 8.33
N ARG A 14 26.79 -3.57 7.67
CA ARG A 14 27.41 -2.24 7.70
C ARG A 14 26.52 -1.31 8.54
N GLY A 15 27.06 -0.93 9.71
CA GLY A 15 26.39 0.05 10.55
C GLY A 15 26.67 1.47 10.06
N ARG A 16 25.62 2.25 9.82
CA ARG A 16 25.68 3.69 9.59
C ARG A 16 24.92 4.38 10.72
N GLY A 17 25.62 4.68 11.81
CA GLY A 17 25.05 5.41 12.95
C GLY A 17 24.11 4.62 13.86
N PRO A 18 23.73 5.17 15.01
CA PRO A 18 22.84 4.48 15.94
C PRO A 18 21.44 4.30 15.33
N GLY A 19 21.07 3.03 15.09
CA GLY A 19 19.70 2.66 14.73
C GLY A 19 19.45 2.09 13.34
N SER A 20 20.41 2.07 12.41
CA SER A 20 20.19 1.44 11.10
C SER A 20 21.19 0.32 10.82
N ARG A 21 20.71 -0.91 10.81
CA ARG A 21 21.45 -2.06 10.33
C ARG A 21 20.95 -2.41 8.93
N GLN A 22 21.83 -2.36 7.97
CA GLN A 22 21.55 -2.79 6.61
C GLN A 22 22.23 -4.13 6.35
N ILE A 23 21.47 -5.10 5.89
CA ILE A 23 21.98 -6.42 5.51
C ILE A 23 22.45 -6.33 4.05
N ILE A 24 23.72 -6.58 3.81
CA ILE A 24 24.28 -6.59 2.45
C ILE A 24 24.72 -8.03 2.16
N SER A 25 24.22 -8.61 1.08
CA SER A 25 24.76 -9.89 0.61
C SER A 25 26.14 -9.70 -0.02
N ALA A 26 27.07 -10.59 0.29
CA ALA A 26 28.46 -10.50 -0.13
C ALA A 26 28.72 -10.93 -1.59
N ALA A 27 27.67 -11.23 -2.37
CA ALA A 27 27.80 -11.42 -3.80
C ALA A 27 28.03 -10.05 -4.43
N GLY A 28 29.31 -9.71 -4.50
CA GLY A 28 29.75 -8.40 -4.90
C GLY A 28 29.29 -8.01 -6.28
N GLU A 29 28.81 -6.82 -6.31
CA GLU A 29 29.21 -5.88 -7.35
C GLU A 29 28.86 -4.50 -6.81
N GLN A 30 29.85 -3.65 -6.80
CA GLN A 30 29.68 -2.23 -6.62
C GLN A 30 28.74 -1.72 -7.69
N THR A 31 27.46 -1.89 -7.49
CA THR A 31 26.50 -1.18 -8.30
C THR A 31 26.45 0.23 -7.73
N SER A 32 27.02 1.15 -8.47
CA SER A 32 26.75 2.58 -8.50
C SER A 32 25.40 2.86 -7.84
N ALA A 33 25.33 3.91 -7.03
CA ALA A 33 24.12 4.38 -6.33
C ALA A 33 22.84 4.05 -7.12
N ALA A 34 22.37 2.84 -6.94
CA ALA A 34 21.17 2.35 -7.59
C ALA A 34 20.04 3.22 -7.08
N ALA A 35 19.43 3.97 -7.97
CA ALA A 35 18.18 4.63 -7.73
C ALA A 35 17.27 3.61 -7.05
N SER A 36 16.75 3.92 -5.87
CA SER A 36 15.81 3.04 -5.18
C SER A 36 14.74 2.61 -6.18
N PRO A 37 14.46 1.32 -6.33
CA PRO A 37 13.51 0.86 -7.35
C PRO A 37 12.19 1.62 -7.18
N ALA A 38 11.64 2.08 -8.29
CA ALA A 38 10.35 2.75 -8.31
C ALA A 38 9.32 1.91 -7.56
N ARG A 39 8.63 2.49 -6.60
CA ARG A 39 7.67 1.79 -5.75
C ARG A 39 6.23 2.16 -6.09
N VAL A 40 5.34 1.20 -5.99
CA VAL A 40 3.91 1.45 -6.10
C VAL A 40 3.47 2.36 -4.94
N PRO A 41 2.74 3.44 -5.21
CA PRO A 41 2.22 4.31 -4.15
C PRO A 41 1.44 3.54 -3.09
N ARG A 42 1.59 3.90 -1.84
CA ARG A 42 0.89 3.23 -0.74
C ARG A 42 -0.63 3.24 -0.92
N ILE A 43 -1.16 4.35 -1.41
CA ILE A 43 -2.61 4.48 -1.63
C ILE A 43 -3.15 3.52 -2.70
N ALA A 44 -2.39 3.24 -3.75
CA ALA A 44 -2.75 2.25 -4.76
C ALA A 44 -2.84 0.84 -4.15
N ARG A 45 -1.90 0.48 -3.29
CA ARG A 45 -1.94 -0.78 -2.55
C ARG A 45 -3.11 -0.86 -1.58
N LEU A 46 -3.43 0.24 -0.90
CA LEU A 46 -4.59 0.29 0.01
C LEU A 46 -5.91 0.18 -0.76
N MET A 47 -6.01 0.76 -1.95
CA MET A 47 -7.19 0.61 -2.80
C MET A 47 -7.37 -0.85 -3.25
N ALA A 48 -6.30 -1.50 -3.70
CA ALA A 48 -6.32 -2.92 -4.04
C ALA A 48 -6.71 -3.80 -2.83
N LEU A 49 -6.21 -3.47 -1.65
CA LEU A 49 -6.54 -4.16 -0.40
C LEU A 49 -8.01 -3.99 -0.02
N ALA A 50 -8.59 -2.80 -0.20
CA ALA A 50 -10.00 -2.54 0.03
C ALA A 50 -10.88 -3.41 -0.89
N LEU A 51 -10.53 -3.52 -2.16
CA LEU A 51 -11.22 -4.39 -3.11
C LEU A 51 -11.10 -5.87 -2.70
N ARG A 52 -9.94 -6.28 -2.20
CA ARG A 52 -9.73 -7.63 -1.70
C ARG A 52 -10.58 -7.92 -0.45
N PHE A 53 -10.73 -6.97 0.45
CA PHE A 53 -11.61 -7.10 1.61
C PHE A 53 -13.06 -7.34 1.19
N ASP A 54 -13.54 -6.57 0.23
CA ASP A 54 -14.88 -6.71 -0.31
C ASP A 54 -15.10 -8.10 -0.93
N GLU A 55 -14.14 -8.58 -1.70
CA GLU A 55 -14.18 -9.91 -2.30
C GLU A 55 -14.21 -11.03 -1.25
N LEU A 56 -13.37 -10.94 -0.21
CA LEU A 56 -13.31 -11.94 0.86
C LEU A 56 -14.65 -12.03 1.62
N ILE A 57 -15.28 -10.90 1.88
CA ILE A 57 -16.58 -10.86 2.56
C ILE A 57 -17.69 -11.38 1.63
N ARG A 58 -17.72 -10.97 0.38
CA ARG A 58 -18.72 -11.44 -0.59
C ARG A 58 -18.64 -12.94 -0.85
N SER A 59 -17.45 -13.49 -0.92
CA SER A 59 -17.24 -14.94 -1.12
C SER A 59 -17.54 -15.76 0.12
N GLY A 60 -17.73 -15.15 1.28
CA GLY A 60 -17.92 -15.83 2.55
C GLY A 60 -16.64 -16.40 3.17
N ALA A 61 -15.46 -16.12 2.59
CA ALA A 61 -14.17 -16.53 3.16
C ALA A 61 -13.91 -15.87 4.52
N VAL A 62 -14.45 -14.66 4.72
CA VAL A 62 -14.41 -13.89 5.96
C VAL A 62 -15.84 -13.38 6.25
N ALA A 63 -16.26 -13.43 7.50
CA ALA A 63 -17.60 -13.05 7.88
C ALA A 63 -17.85 -11.54 7.81
N ASP A 64 -16.92 -10.75 8.34
CA ASP A 64 -17.03 -9.29 8.45
C ASP A 64 -15.68 -8.60 8.65
N TYR A 65 -15.72 -7.27 8.75
CA TYR A 65 -14.51 -6.45 9.00
C TYR A 65 -13.89 -6.70 10.38
N ALA A 66 -14.65 -7.14 11.35
CA ALA A 66 -14.10 -7.48 12.66
C ALA A 66 -13.22 -8.71 12.58
N GLU A 67 -13.63 -9.71 11.83
CA GLU A 67 -12.83 -10.90 11.57
C GLU A 67 -11.58 -10.57 10.76
N LEU A 68 -11.69 -9.72 9.73
CA LEU A 68 -10.52 -9.23 8.99
C LEU A 68 -9.50 -8.54 9.90
N ALA A 69 -9.96 -7.70 10.82
CA ALA A 69 -9.10 -7.01 11.79
C ALA A 69 -8.38 -8.00 12.69
N ARG A 70 -9.09 -9.01 13.17
CA ARG A 70 -8.53 -10.07 14.02
C ARG A 70 -7.48 -10.90 13.29
N LEU A 71 -7.78 -11.34 12.07
CA LEU A 71 -6.85 -12.14 11.25
C LEU A 71 -5.61 -11.35 10.83
N GLY A 72 -5.78 -10.08 10.49
CA GLY A 72 -4.69 -9.18 10.11
C GLY A 72 -3.92 -8.57 11.27
N GLN A 73 -4.33 -8.82 12.53
CA GLN A 73 -3.74 -8.23 13.73
C GLN A 73 -3.67 -6.70 13.68
N VAL A 74 -4.71 -6.08 13.17
CA VAL A 74 -4.87 -4.63 13.07
C VAL A 74 -6.17 -4.18 13.73
N SER A 75 -6.29 -2.88 14.01
CA SER A 75 -7.53 -2.35 14.62
C SER A 75 -8.69 -2.36 13.61
N ARG A 76 -9.91 -2.51 14.11
CA ARG A 76 -11.14 -2.37 13.30
C ARG A 76 -11.22 -0.99 12.63
N ALA A 77 -10.79 0.06 13.35
CA ALA A 77 -10.72 1.41 12.82
C ALA A 77 -9.84 1.48 11.56
N ARG A 78 -8.72 0.78 11.55
CA ARG A 78 -7.82 0.72 10.38
C ARG A 78 -8.48 0.01 9.21
N ILE A 79 -9.13 -1.12 9.43
CA ILE A 79 -9.88 -1.82 8.39
C ILE A 79 -10.98 -0.93 7.82
N THR A 80 -11.74 -0.25 8.68
CA THR A 80 -12.81 0.67 8.25
C THR A 80 -12.27 1.83 7.41
N GLN A 81 -11.14 2.42 7.80
CA GLN A 81 -10.50 3.49 7.02
C GLN A 81 -10.12 3.03 5.61
N ILE A 82 -9.61 1.82 5.48
CA ILE A 82 -9.26 1.24 4.18
C ILE A 82 -10.53 0.92 3.38
N ALA A 83 -11.51 0.29 4.00
CA ALA A 83 -12.77 -0.08 3.37
C ALA A 83 -13.58 1.14 2.88
N ASN A 84 -13.43 2.30 3.52
CA ASN A 84 -14.06 3.54 3.07
C ASN A 84 -13.65 3.95 1.66
N LEU A 85 -12.50 3.48 1.15
CA LEU A 85 -12.10 3.71 -0.24
C LEU A 85 -13.07 3.11 -1.25
N LEU A 86 -13.84 2.09 -0.86
CA LEU A 86 -14.86 1.46 -1.69
C LEU A 86 -16.06 2.40 -1.96
N ALA A 87 -16.24 3.42 -1.15
CA ALA A 87 -17.29 4.45 -1.34
C ALA A 87 -16.93 5.52 -2.39
N LEU A 88 -15.68 5.51 -2.87
CA LEU A 88 -15.25 6.41 -3.94
C LEU A 88 -15.90 6.03 -5.27
N ALA A 89 -16.11 7.02 -6.14
CA ALA A 89 -16.57 6.79 -7.49
C ALA A 89 -15.66 5.79 -8.21
N PRO A 90 -16.19 4.87 -9.03
CA PRO A 90 -15.37 3.86 -9.71
C PRO A 90 -14.21 4.43 -10.53
N SER A 91 -14.42 5.57 -11.16
CA SER A 91 -13.37 6.27 -11.92
C SER A 91 -12.21 6.75 -11.04
N ILE A 92 -12.49 7.11 -9.79
CA ILE A 92 -11.45 7.48 -8.81
C ILE A 92 -10.71 6.23 -8.33
N GLN A 93 -11.42 5.15 -8.04
CA GLN A 93 -10.82 3.88 -7.64
C GLN A 93 -9.85 3.36 -8.71
N GLU A 94 -10.24 3.42 -9.97
CA GLU A 94 -9.40 3.04 -11.10
C GLU A 94 -8.14 3.91 -11.19
N GLN A 95 -8.28 5.22 -11.09
CA GLN A 95 -7.13 6.13 -11.11
C GLN A 95 -6.18 5.90 -9.93
N LEU A 96 -6.69 5.55 -8.75
CA LEU A 96 -5.85 5.20 -7.60
C LEU A 96 -5.04 3.94 -7.84
N LEU A 97 -5.64 2.91 -8.44
CA LEU A 97 -4.96 1.65 -8.74
C LEU A 97 -3.82 1.83 -9.75
N PHE A 98 -3.98 2.74 -10.70
CA PHE A 98 -3.03 2.98 -11.79
C PHE A 98 -2.19 4.24 -11.61
N LEU A 99 -2.06 4.74 -10.39
CA LEU A 99 -1.15 5.86 -10.12
C LEU A 99 0.29 5.49 -10.52
N PRO A 100 1.04 6.44 -11.08
CA PRO A 100 2.42 6.20 -11.47
C PRO A 100 3.28 5.83 -10.27
N SER A 101 4.27 4.99 -10.50
CA SER A 101 5.24 4.61 -9.48
C SER A 101 6.02 5.82 -8.97
N VAL A 102 6.32 5.80 -7.68
CA VAL A 102 7.10 6.85 -7.03
C VAL A 102 8.57 6.45 -7.07
N GLU A 103 9.37 7.20 -7.81
CA GLU A 103 10.81 6.95 -7.92
C GLU A 103 11.57 7.50 -6.71
N ARG A 104 11.19 8.69 -6.24
CA ARG A 104 11.84 9.39 -5.12
C ARG A 104 10.82 10.16 -4.28
N GLY A 105 11.14 10.34 -3.00
CA GLY A 105 10.36 11.17 -2.11
C GLY A 105 9.14 10.49 -1.49
N ARG A 106 8.18 11.31 -1.10
CA ARG A 106 6.94 10.88 -0.44
C ARG A 106 5.84 10.58 -1.46
N ASP A 107 4.91 9.75 -1.06
CA ASP A 107 3.71 9.52 -1.85
C ASP A 107 2.93 10.83 -2.03
N PRO A 108 2.47 11.14 -3.24
CA PRO A 108 1.76 12.39 -3.52
C PRO A 108 0.39 12.44 -2.86
N ILE A 109 -0.25 11.29 -2.69
CA ILE A 109 -1.61 11.17 -2.16
C ILE A 109 -1.62 10.20 -0.99
N HIS A 110 -2.30 10.61 0.10
CA HIS A 110 -2.42 9.84 1.32
C HIS A 110 -3.88 9.47 1.62
N LEU A 111 -4.09 8.35 2.30
CA LEU A 111 -5.41 7.89 2.71
C LEU A 111 -6.22 8.96 3.44
N ARG A 112 -5.57 9.74 4.30
CA ARG A 112 -6.24 10.82 5.06
C ARG A 112 -6.88 11.88 4.18
N GLN A 113 -6.30 12.18 3.02
CA GLN A 113 -6.84 13.15 2.07
C GLN A 113 -8.08 12.62 1.33
N LEU A 114 -8.21 11.31 1.20
CA LEU A 114 -9.32 10.65 0.53
C LEU A 114 -10.53 10.41 1.45
N GLN A 115 -10.34 10.37 2.76
CA GLN A 115 -11.43 10.13 3.71
C GLN A 115 -12.59 11.14 3.57
N PRO A 116 -12.36 12.46 3.49
CA PRO A 116 -13.42 13.43 3.28
C PRO A 116 -14.15 13.23 1.94
N ILE A 117 -13.41 12.87 0.90
CA ILE A 117 -13.98 12.62 -0.43
C ILE A 117 -14.86 11.38 -0.42
N ALA A 118 -14.41 10.31 0.20
CA ALA A 118 -15.17 9.06 0.32
C ALA A 118 -16.48 9.23 1.11
N ARG A 119 -16.58 10.20 2.01
CA ARG A 119 -17.78 10.52 2.75
C ARG A 119 -18.85 11.27 1.95
N MET A 120 -18.47 11.86 0.81
CA MET A 120 -19.42 12.52 -0.08
C MET A 120 -20.30 11.48 -0.75
N ARG A 121 -21.62 11.64 -0.72
CA ARG A 121 -22.55 10.71 -1.37
C ARG A 121 -22.67 10.91 -2.87
N ASP A 122 -22.38 12.11 -3.35
CA ASP A 122 -22.47 12.47 -4.75
C ASP A 122 -21.14 12.28 -5.46
N TRP A 123 -21.10 11.37 -6.41
CA TRP A 123 -19.91 11.07 -7.20
C TRP A 123 -19.43 12.23 -8.08
N ARG A 124 -20.30 13.14 -8.49
CA ARG A 124 -19.89 14.35 -9.20
C ARG A 124 -19.05 15.25 -8.31
N ARG A 125 -19.49 15.41 -7.06
CA ARG A 125 -18.75 16.16 -6.04
C ARG A 125 -17.44 15.47 -5.70
N GLN A 126 -17.44 14.15 -5.56
CA GLN A 126 -16.21 13.38 -5.35
C GLN A 126 -15.20 13.60 -6.47
N ARG A 127 -15.63 13.49 -7.73
CA ARG A 127 -14.73 13.69 -8.88
C ARG A 127 -14.18 15.10 -8.96
N ARG A 128 -14.98 16.12 -8.57
CA ARG A 128 -14.49 17.50 -8.49
C ARG A 128 -13.43 17.64 -7.40
N ALA A 129 -13.69 17.14 -6.21
CA ALA A 129 -12.75 17.16 -5.09
C ALA A 129 -11.46 16.39 -5.40
N TRP A 130 -11.59 15.26 -6.09
CA TRP A 130 -10.46 14.46 -6.55
C TRP A 130 -9.56 15.24 -7.52
N ARG A 131 -10.12 15.87 -8.53
CA ARG A 131 -9.38 16.71 -9.48
C ARG A 131 -8.68 17.87 -8.78
N GLU A 132 -9.32 18.47 -7.79
CA GLU A 132 -8.72 19.53 -6.98
C GLU A 132 -7.53 19.01 -6.17
N LEU A 133 -7.66 17.84 -5.57
CA LEU A 133 -6.56 17.20 -4.85
C LEU A 133 -5.37 16.92 -5.78
N GLN A 134 -5.62 16.38 -6.96
CA GLN A 134 -4.57 16.08 -7.93
C GLN A 134 -3.81 17.34 -8.40
N ARG A 135 -4.47 18.48 -8.48
CA ARG A 135 -3.81 19.75 -8.85
C ARG A 135 -2.88 20.28 -7.77
N ARG A 136 -3.07 19.88 -6.52
CA ARG A 136 -2.27 20.31 -5.37
C ARG A 136 -1.09 19.39 -5.08
N THR A 137 -1.02 18.27 -5.72
CA THR A 137 0.04 17.28 -5.58
C THR A 137 0.96 17.28 -6.78
#